data_99e2bda674177f87c45da16c4d4121a7
#
_entry.id   99e2bda674177f87c45da16c4d4121a7
#
_cell.length_a   1.000
_cell.length_b   1.000
_cell.length_c   1.000
_cell.angle_alpha   90.00
_cell.angle_beta   90.00
_cell.angle_gamma   90.00
#
_symmetry.space_group_name_H-M   'P 1'
#
loop_
_entity.id
_entity.type
_entity.pdbx_description
1 polymer ?
#
loop_
_entity_poly.entity_id
_entity_poly.type
_entity_poly.pdbx_seq_one_letter_code
_entity_poly.pdbx_strand_id
1 'polypeptide(L)'
;KRGGSTMPNILLTRIDNRLIHGQVATQWNGSLGANLILVANDAISEDTLRQQLLNMAAPAEVQTRFFSIKKTIEVIHKASERQKIFLLVDNPVDALRLVDGDVPIEKLNIG
;
A
#
# COMPACT_ATOMS: atom_id res chain seq x y z
N LYS A 1 6.62 19.55 15.64
CA LYS A 1 6.45 19.46 15.21
C LYS A 1 6.54 19.47 14.81
N ARG A 2 6.48 19.41 15.08
CA ARG A 2 6.38 19.23 14.49
C ARG A 2 6.00 19.45 13.73
N GLY A 3 6.11 20.15 14.34
CA GLY A 3 4.86 20.59 13.82
C GLY A 3 4.68 20.19 12.40
N GLY A 4 3.94 20.64 11.74
CA GLY A 4 3.77 20.46 10.34
C GLY A 4 4.28 19.15 9.78
N SER A 5 4.46 18.18 10.61
CA SER A 5 4.88 16.90 10.12
C SER A 5 3.79 16.35 9.22
N THR A 6 4.16 16.07 7.98
CA THR A 6 3.26 15.40 7.07
C THR A 6 3.08 13.97 7.55
N MET A 7 1.87 13.65 7.99
CA MET A 7 1.53 12.28 8.32
C MET A 7 1.02 11.61 7.05
N PRO A 8 1.55 10.42 6.70
CA PRO A 8 1.01 9.69 5.57
C PRO A 8 -0.44 9.33 5.85
N ASN A 9 -1.27 9.40 4.82
CA ASN A 9 -2.69 9.09 4.94
C ASN A 9 -2.97 7.69 4.43
N ILE A 10 -2.71 6.70 5.30
CA ILE A 10 -2.98 5.31 4.98
C ILE A 10 -4.41 5.00 5.42
N LEU A 11 -5.30 4.87 4.45
CA LEU A 11 -6.71 4.65 4.70
C LEU A 11 -7.00 3.25 5.20
N LEU A 12 -6.29 2.28 4.65
CA LEU A 12 -6.47 0.87 5.01
C LEU A 12 -5.22 0.10 4.64
N THR A 13 -4.84 -0.85 5.48
CA THR A 13 -3.82 -1.85 5.17
C THR A 13 -4.50 -3.20 5.10
N ARG A 14 -4.27 -3.93 4.01
CA ARG A 14 -4.88 -5.24 3.82
C ARG A 14 -3.80 -6.30 3.60
N ILE A 15 -3.95 -7.42 4.27
CA ILE A 15 -3.13 -8.61 4.06
C ILE A 15 -3.89 -9.52 3.11
N ASP A 16 -3.37 -9.70 1.90
CA ASP A 16 -4.02 -10.53 0.89
C ASP A 16 -2.95 -11.15 0.01
N ASN A 17 -2.89 -12.48 0.01
CA ASN A 17 -1.85 -13.20 -0.74
C ASN A 17 -1.98 -13.02 -2.26
N ARG A 18 -3.10 -12.50 -2.74
CA ARG A 18 -3.30 -12.20 -4.15
C ARG A 18 -2.93 -10.76 -4.50
N LEU A 19 -2.73 -9.92 -3.48
CA LEU A 19 -2.42 -8.48 -3.63
C LEU A 19 -3.52 -7.78 -4.44
N ILE A 20 -3.16 -7.06 -5.52
CA ILE A 20 -4.17 -6.37 -6.34
C ILE A 20 -4.92 -7.40 -7.18
N HIS A 21 -6.22 -7.48 -7.02
CA HIS A 21 -7.09 -8.29 -7.86
C HIS A 21 -8.44 -7.59 -7.97
N GLY A 22 -9.30 -8.09 -8.87
CA GLY A 22 -10.52 -7.39 -9.23
C GLY A 22 -11.37 -6.89 -8.06
N GLN A 23 -11.60 -7.75 -7.07
CA GLN A 23 -12.42 -7.38 -5.93
C GLN A 23 -11.78 -6.28 -5.09
N VAL A 24 -10.47 -6.40 -4.82
CA VAL A 24 -9.76 -5.39 -4.05
C VAL A 24 -9.81 -4.06 -4.78
N ALA A 25 -9.51 -4.10 -6.09
CA ALA A 25 -9.43 -2.88 -6.87
C ALA A 25 -10.76 -2.15 -6.95
N THR A 26 -11.84 -2.89 -7.23
CA THR A 26 -13.14 -2.25 -7.46
C THR A 26 -13.89 -1.98 -6.18
N GLN A 27 -13.88 -2.93 -5.25
CA GLN A 27 -14.71 -2.86 -4.06
C GLN A 27 -14.12 -1.96 -2.98
N TRP A 28 -12.82 -2.13 -2.71
CA TRP A 28 -12.19 -1.40 -1.61
C TRP A 28 -11.78 0.00 -2.00
N ASN A 29 -11.22 0.15 -3.19
CA ASN A 29 -10.76 1.47 -3.62
C ASN A 29 -11.92 2.46 -3.76
N GLY A 30 -13.02 2.01 -4.36
CA GLY A 30 -14.19 2.86 -4.53
C GLY A 30 -14.77 3.33 -3.22
N SER A 31 -14.84 2.43 -2.22
CA SER A 31 -15.38 2.74 -0.90
C SER A 31 -14.48 3.66 -0.11
N LEU A 32 -13.17 3.47 -0.24
CA LEU A 32 -12.20 4.20 0.59
C LEU A 32 -11.85 5.57 0.00
N GLY A 33 -12.00 5.74 -1.30
CA GLY A 33 -11.56 6.96 -1.94
C GLY A 33 -10.04 7.07 -2.05
N ALA A 34 -9.35 5.94 -2.05
CA ALA A 34 -7.90 5.93 -2.18
C ALA A 34 -7.49 6.37 -3.59
N ASN A 35 -6.39 7.11 -3.69
CA ASN A 35 -5.85 7.51 -4.99
C ASN A 35 -4.51 6.83 -5.29
N LEU A 36 -4.02 6.02 -4.36
CA LEU A 36 -2.75 5.31 -4.53
C LEU A 36 -2.87 3.93 -3.89
N ILE A 37 -2.53 2.91 -4.67
CA ILE A 37 -2.37 1.56 -4.14
C ILE A 37 -0.86 1.31 -4.02
N LEU A 38 -0.41 1.06 -2.80
CA LEU A 38 0.99 0.78 -2.52
C LEU A 38 1.13 -0.67 -2.13
N VAL A 39 1.87 -1.42 -2.94
CA VAL A 39 2.17 -2.82 -2.66
C VAL A 39 3.56 -2.89 -2.04
N ALA A 40 3.64 -3.36 -0.81
CA ALA A 40 4.89 -3.51 -0.09
C ALA A 40 5.27 -4.99 -0.09
N ASN A 41 6.24 -5.36 -0.92
CA ASN A 41 6.66 -6.74 -1.08
C ASN A 41 8.04 -6.79 -1.71
N ASP A 42 8.98 -7.45 -1.02
CA ASP A 42 10.36 -7.47 -1.48
C ASP A 42 10.53 -8.14 -2.84
N ALA A 43 9.86 -9.29 -3.04
CA ALA A 43 9.99 -10.03 -4.30
C ALA A 43 9.38 -9.25 -5.46
N ILE A 44 8.21 -8.67 -5.25
CA ILE A 44 7.52 -7.93 -6.32
C ILE A 44 8.24 -6.65 -6.66
N SER A 45 8.92 -6.03 -5.70
CA SER A 45 9.67 -4.81 -5.96
C SER A 45 10.77 -5.00 -7.01
N GLU A 46 11.17 -6.24 -7.23
CA GLU A 46 12.20 -6.58 -8.21
C GLU A 46 11.65 -7.32 -9.43
N ASP A 47 10.34 -7.48 -9.53
CA ASP A 47 9.72 -8.26 -10.59
C ASP A 47 8.80 -7.38 -11.44
N THR A 48 9.37 -6.80 -12.48
CA THR A 48 8.62 -5.87 -13.34
C THR A 48 7.45 -6.53 -14.05
N LEU A 49 7.56 -7.80 -14.39
CA LEU A 49 6.45 -8.50 -15.05
C LEU A 49 5.25 -8.61 -14.10
N ARG A 50 5.48 -9.01 -12.86
CA ARG A 50 4.39 -9.09 -11.89
C ARG A 50 3.82 -7.72 -11.58
N GLN A 51 4.65 -6.69 -11.53
CA GLN A 51 4.17 -5.33 -11.34
C GLN A 51 3.21 -4.92 -12.44
N GLN A 52 3.55 -5.24 -13.70
CA GLN A 52 2.67 -4.93 -14.81
C GLN A 52 1.34 -5.68 -14.72
N LEU A 53 1.38 -6.96 -14.36
CA LEU A 53 0.17 -7.75 -14.21
C LEU A 53 -0.72 -7.22 -13.10
N LEU A 54 -0.13 -6.87 -11.97
CA LEU A 54 -0.88 -6.30 -10.85
C LEU A 54 -1.46 -4.94 -11.21
N ASN A 55 -0.70 -4.12 -11.91
CA ASN A 55 -1.16 -2.80 -12.33
C ASN A 55 -2.36 -2.90 -13.27
N MET A 56 -2.40 -3.94 -14.10
CA MET A 56 -3.54 -4.15 -14.99
C MET A 56 -4.83 -4.45 -14.22
N ALA A 57 -4.72 -4.99 -13.02
CA ALA A 57 -5.87 -5.27 -12.18
C ALA A 57 -6.34 -4.05 -11.38
N ALA A 58 -5.56 -2.98 -11.36
CA ALA A 58 -5.91 -1.79 -10.60
C ALA A 58 -6.86 -0.88 -11.42
N PRO A 59 -7.71 -0.08 -10.74
CA PRO A 59 -8.54 0.89 -11.44
C PRO A 59 -7.68 1.90 -12.21
N ALA A 60 -8.17 2.32 -13.37
CA ALA A 60 -7.41 3.20 -14.25
C ALA A 60 -7.09 4.56 -13.61
N GLU A 61 -7.97 5.04 -12.75
CA GLU A 61 -7.80 6.35 -12.11
C GLU A 61 -6.91 6.33 -10.87
N VAL A 62 -6.40 5.16 -10.50
CA VAL A 62 -5.59 5.01 -9.28
C VAL A 62 -4.15 4.72 -9.67
N GLN A 63 -3.23 5.42 -9.01
CA GLN A 63 -1.81 5.14 -9.21
C GLN A 63 -1.40 3.91 -8.40
N THR A 64 -0.42 3.18 -8.89
CA THR A 64 0.14 2.03 -8.19
C THR A 64 1.63 2.22 -7.97
N ARG A 65 2.12 1.72 -6.84
CA ARG A 65 3.56 1.70 -6.55
C ARG A 65 3.90 0.35 -5.95
N PHE A 66 5.08 -0.14 -6.28
CA PHE A 66 5.56 -1.44 -5.84
C PHE A 66 6.92 -1.25 -5.20
N PHE A 67 6.97 -1.33 -3.88
CA PHE A 67 8.21 -1.09 -3.13
C PHE A 67 8.53 -2.29 -2.25
N SER A 68 9.82 -2.45 -1.94
CA SER A 68 10.22 -3.39 -0.90
C SER A 68 9.70 -2.90 0.45
N ILE A 69 9.72 -3.76 1.45
CA ILE A 69 9.32 -3.37 2.80
C ILE A 69 10.20 -2.23 3.30
N LYS A 70 11.51 -2.34 3.10
CA LYS A 70 12.44 -1.31 3.52
C LYS A 70 12.18 0.02 2.82
N LYS A 71 11.97 -0.04 1.51
CA LYS A 71 11.68 1.17 0.73
C LYS A 71 10.36 1.80 1.17
N THR A 72 9.36 0.98 1.45
CA THR A 72 8.07 1.47 1.93
C THR A 72 8.24 2.24 3.24
N ILE A 73 9.00 1.68 4.17
CA ILE A 73 9.26 2.35 5.45
C ILE A 73 9.92 3.72 5.22
N GLU A 74 10.88 3.78 4.30
CA GLU A 74 11.57 5.03 4.01
C GLU A 74 10.66 6.08 3.39
N VAL A 75 9.88 5.68 2.37
CA VAL A 75 9.12 6.64 1.58
C VAL A 75 7.81 7.05 2.25
N ILE A 76 7.24 6.17 3.09
CA ILE A 76 5.96 6.48 3.72
C ILE A 76 6.06 7.73 4.60
N HIS A 77 7.19 7.93 5.22
CA HIS A 77 7.40 9.09 6.08
C HIS A 77 7.55 10.40 5.29
N LYS A 78 7.71 10.27 3.98
CA LYS A 78 7.82 11.43 3.08
C LYS A 78 6.54 11.64 2.28
N ALA A 79 5.55 10.77 2.46
CA ALA A 79 4.32 10.85 1.69
C ALA A 79 3.52 12.08 2.11
N SER A 80 2.90 12.71 1.12
CA SER A 80 2.03 13.85 1.34
C SER A 80 0.69 13.41 1.92
N GLU A 81 0.05 14.26 2.71
CA GLU A 81 -1.31 14.01 3.21
C GLU A 81 -2.32 13.88 2.08
N ARG A 82 -2.00 14.42 0.91
CA ARG A 82 -2.87 14.34 -0.26
C ARG A 82 -2.89 12.94 -0.87
N GLN A 83 -1.88 12.15 -0.57
CA GLN A 83 -1.83 10.77 -1.04
C GLN A 83 -2.67 9.90 -0.11
N LYS A 84 -3.80 9.44 -0.63
CA LYS A 84 -4.71 8.57 0.10
C LYS A 84 -4.38 7.14 -0.26
N ILE A 85 -3.73 6.45 0.65
CA ILE A 85 -3.04 5.21 0.38
C ILE A 85 -3.84 3.99 0.83
N PHE A 86 -3.99 3.04 -0.10
CA PHE A 86 -4.43 1.69 0.21
C PHE A 86 -3.17 0.83 0.18
N LEU A 87 -2.76 0.34 1.35
CA LEU A 87 -1.50 -0.40 1.50
C LEU A 87 -1.79 -1.90 1.47
N LEU A 88 -1.07 -2.62 0.60
CA LEU A 88 -1.24 -4.06 0.44
C LEU A 88 0.05 -4.80 0.77
N VAL A 89 -0.07 -5.86 1.55
CA VAL A 89 1.00 -6.82 1.80
C VAL A 89 0.43 -8.22 1.58
N ASP A 90 1.30 -9.21 1.32
CA ASP A 90 0.81 -10.54 1.01
C ASP A 90 0.90 -11.51 2.19
N ASN A 91 1.40 -11.08 3.33
CA ASN A 91 1.52 -11.93 4.51
C ASN A 91 1.61 -11.11 5.78
N PRO A 92 1.28 -11.72 6.95
CA PRO A 92 1.30 -11.01 8.24
C PRO A 92 2.70 -10.59 8.70
N VAL A 93 3.73 -11.33 8.31
CA VAL A 93 5.09 -11.00 8.72
C VAL A 93 5.51 -9.67 8.13
N ASP A 94 5.18 -9.42 6.86
CA ASP A 94 5.49 -8.15 6.22
C ASP A 94 4.71 -7.00 6.85
N ALA A 95 3.45 -7.24 7.24
CA ALA A 95 2.68 -6.23 7.94
C ALA A 95 3.36 -5.85 9.27
N LEU A 96 3.85 -6.85 10.00
CA LEU A 96 4.56 -6.60 11.25
C LEU A 96 5.86 -5.83 11.04
N ARG A 97 6.58 -6.15 9.97
CA ARG A 97 7.81 -5.42 9.62
C ARG A 97 7.52 -3.94 9.40
N LEU A 98 6.39 -3.63 8.75
CA LEU A 98 6.00 -2.25 8.52
C LEU A 98 5.67 -1.54 9.84
N VAL A 99 4.95 -2.21 10.73
CA VAL A 99 4.65 -1.64 12.04
C VAL A 99 5.93 -1.37 12.83
N ASP A 100 6.88 -2.30 12.78
CA ASP A 100 8.16 -2.14 13.46
C ASP A 100 8.97 -0.97 12.88
N GLY A 101 8.73 -0.62 11.63
CA GLY A 101 9.35 0.53 10.98
C GLY A 101 8.56 1.83 11.13
N ASP A 102 7.62 1.86 12.07
CA ASP A 102 6.80 3.04 12.38
C ASP A 102 5.86 3.47 11.25
N VAL A 103 5.46 2.54 10.39
CA VAL A 103 4.42 2.80 9.41
C VAL A 103 3.08 2.84 10.16
N PRO A 104 2.30 3.93 10.03
CA PRO A 104 1.08 4.09 10.83
C PRO A 104 -0.08 3.24 10.28
N ILE A 105 -0.14 2.00 10.70
CA ILE A 105 -1.20 1.09 10.33
C ILE A 105 -2.28 1.14 11.41
N GLU A 106 -3.38 1.80 11.13
CA GLU A 106 -4.47 1.92 12.09
C GLU A 106 -5.59 0.94 11.81
N LYS A 107 -5.86 0.68 10.53
CA LYS A 107 -6.92 -0.23 10.12
C LYS A 107 -6.29 -1.37 9.33
N LEU A 108 -6.45 -2.58 9.82
CA LEU A 108 -5.89 -3.76 9.18
C LEU A 108 -7.02 -4.72 8.79
N ASN A 109 -7.02 -5.12 7.54
CA ASN A 109 -7.99 -6.07 7.02
C ASN A 109 -7.25 -7.31 6.53
N ILE A 110 -7.85 -8.48 6.73
CA ILE A 110 -7.28 -9.75 6.28
C ILE A 110 -8.18 -10.34 5.20
N GLY A 111 -7.59 -10.55 4.04
CA GLY A 111 -8.30 -11.13 2.91
C GLY A 111 -8.28 -12.64 2.84
#